data_ddce6fc1dba703c8f63917de9f927c18
#
_entry.id   ddce6fc1dba703c8f63917de9f927c18
#
_cell.length_a   1.000
_cell.length_b   1.000
_cell.length_c   1.000
_cell.angle_alpha   90.00
_cell.angle_beta   90.00
_cell.angle_gamma   90.00
#
_symmetry.space_group_name_H-M   'P 1'
#
loop_
_entity.id
_entity.type
_entity.pdbx_description
1 polymer ?
#
loop_
_entity_poly.entity_id
_entity_poly.type
_entity_poly.pdbx_seq_one_letter_code
_entity_poly.pdbx_strand_id
1 'polypeptide(L)'
;LDDFDHFITRARSLGMEIALDFALQCSPDHPWVDKHPEWFHHRPDGTIAHAENPPKKYQDIYPIAFDADLPGLIAETTRILRHWMDHGVRIFRVDNPHTKPVVFWEQVIADINATDPDVIFLAEAFTRPAMMHTLAATGFQQSYTYFTWRTTKAELTEYATELAGEAAAYMRPNFFVNTPDILHAFLQEGGRPAFELR
;
A
#
# COMPACT_ATOMS: atom_id res chain seq x y z
N LEU A 1 -22.84 -7.34 -0.53
CA LEU A 1 -22.42 -5.97 -0.87
C LEU A 1 -23.36 -4.90 -0.29
N ASP A 2 -24.63 -5.14 -0.14
CA ASP A 2 -25.62 -4.18 0.37
C ASP A 2 -25.25 -3.58 1.73
N ASP A 3 -24.70 -4.40 2.65
CA ASP A 3 -24.22 -3.93 3.95
C ASP A 3 -22.99 -3.01 3.82
N PHE A 4 -22.12 -3.28 2.84
CA PHE A 4 -20.97 -2.43 2.55
C PHE A 4 -21.41 -1.09 1.97
N ASP A 5 -22.36 -1.07 1.05
CA ASP A 5 -22.92 0.16 0.47
C ASP A 5 -23.61 1.01 1.54
N HIS A 6 -24.32 0.35 2.45
CA HIS A 6 -24.92 1.02 3.62
C HIS A 6 -23.85 1.62 4.53
N PHE A 7 -22.77 0.88 4.79
CA PHE A 7 -21.64 1.36 5.59
C PHE A 7 -20.98 2.59 4.96
N ILE A 8 -20.67 2.55 3.66
CA ILE A 8 -20.12 3.70 2.90
C ILE A 8 -21.07 4.91 3.01
N THR A 9 -22.37 4.69 2.77
CA THR A 9 -23.38 5.75 2.85
C THR A 9 -23.43 6.37 4.24
N ARG A 10 -23.38 5.53 5.27
CA ARG A 10 -23.39 6.01 6.67
C ARG A 10 -22.13 6.79 7.01
N ALA A 11 -20.96 6.32 6.62
CA ALA A 11 -19.70 7.02 6.84
C ALA A 11 -19.73 8.41 6.20
N ARG A 12 -20.15 8.50 4.94
CA ARG A 12 -20.29 9.78 4.22
C ARG A 12 -21.26 10.75 4.88
N SER A 13 -22.37 10.23 5.40
CA SER A 13 -23.35 11.07 6.12
C SER A 13 -22.78 11.70 7.41
N LEU A 14 -21.67 11.18 7.90
CA LEU A 14 -20.93 11.68 9.05
C LEU A 14 -19.70 12.51 8.67
N GLY A 15 -19.52 12.81 7.37
CA GLY A 15 -18.37 13.56 6.86
C GLY A 15 -17.07 12.74 6.80
N MET A 16 -17.17 11.41 6.78
CA MET A 16 -16.03 10.50 6.65
C MET A 16 -16.01 9.85 5.28
N GLU A 17 -14.81 9.59 4.78
CA GLU A 17 -14.59 8.74 3.61
C GLU A 17 -13.95 7.42 4.04
N ILE A 18 -14.13 6.38 3.22
CA ILE A 18 -13.56 5.06 3.48
C ILE A 18 -12.30 4.91 2.65
N ALA A 19 -11.19 4.61 3.34
CA ALA A 19 -9.97 4.13 2.71
C ALA A 19 -9.96 2.59 2.80
N LEU A 20 -10.02 1.94 1.64
CA LEU A 20 -9.99 0.49 1.57
C LEU A 20 -8.54 0.01 1.49
N ASP A 21 -8.20 -1.00 2.29
CA ASP A 21 -6.90 -1.65 2.20
C ASP A 21 -6.82 -2.51 0.93
N PHE A 22 -5.73 -2.39 0.20
CA PHE A 22 -5.50 -3.11 -1.05
C PHE A 22 -4.18 -3.87 -0.99
N ALA A 23 -4.29 -5.15 -0.61
CA ALA A 23 -3.16 -6.07 -0.53
C ALA A 23 -3.17 -6.99 -1.74
N LEU A 24 -2.22 -6.81 -2.65
CA LEU A 24 -2.09 -7.61 -3.87
C LEU A 24 -1.21 -8.84 -3.61
N GLN A 25 -1.80 -9.84 -3.00
CA GLN A 25 -1.24 -11.16 -2.68
C GLN A 25 -2.39 -12.14 -2.46
N CYS A 26 -2.11 -13.44 -2.51
CA CYS A 26 -3.15 -14.46 -2.45
C CYS A 26 -2.97 -15.40 -1.26
N SER A 27 -4.08 -15.83 -0.66
CA SER A 27 -4.11 -17.02 0.22
C SER A 27 -4.04 -18.29 -0.62
N PRO A 28 -3.67 -19.45 -0.04
CA PRO A 28 -3.61 -20.71 -0.78
C PRO A 28 -4.95 -21.16 -1.39
N ASP A 29 -6.06 -20.71 -0.85
CA ASP A 29 -7.43 -21.00 -1.33
C ASP A 29 -8.01 -19.87 -2.20
N HIS A 30 -7.19 -18.88 -2.60
CA HIS A 30 -7.64 -17.80 -3.46
C HIS A 30 -8.04 -18.33 -4.84
N PRO A 31 -9.17 -17.87 -5.43
CA PRO A 31 -9.66 -18.38 -6.72
C PRO A 31 -8.67 -18.28 -7.88
N TRP A 32 -7.69 -17.37 -7.82
CA TRP A 32 -6.65 -17.26 -8.85
C TRP A 32 -5.68 -18.43 -8.84
N VAL A 33 -5.50 -19.11 -7.71
CA VAL A 33 -4.63 -20.30 -7.63
C VAL A 33 -5.08 -21.38 -8.60
N ASP A 34 -6.40 -21.58 -8.72
CA ASP A 34 -6.98 -22.54 -9.64
C ASP A 34 -7.22 -21.99 -11.05
N LYS A 35 -7.63 -20.71 -11.16
CA LYS A 35 -8.03 -20.09 -12.44
C LYS A 35 -6.87 -19.55 -13.25
N HIS A 36 -5.80 -19.11 -12.57
CA HIS A 36 -4.62 -18.48 -13.12
C HIS A 36 -3.35 -19.02 -12.47
N PRO A 37 -3.08 -20.35 -12.56
CA PRO A 37 -1.90 -20.95 -11.96
C PRO A 37 -0.60 -20.35 -12.51
N GLU A 38 -0.62 -19.80 -13.72
CA GLU A 38 0.49 -19.07 -14.35
C GLU A 38 0.87 -17.78 -13.63
N TRP A 39 0.00 -17.24 -12.78
CA TRP A 39 0.29 -16.03 -12.00
C TRP A 39 1.08 -16.31 -10.72
N PHE A 40 1.55 -17.55 -10.52
CA PHE A 40 2.32 -17.95 -9.34
C PHE A 40 3.61 -18.67 -9.73
N HIS A 41 4.67 -18.42 -8.96
CA HIS A 41 5.91 -19.17 -9.13
C HIS A 41 5.80 -20.59 -8.55
N HIS A 42 6.07 -21.58 -9.37
CA HIS A 42 6.08 -22.98 -8.96
C HIS A 42 7.51 -23.44 -8.65
N ARG A 43 7.64 -24.22 -7.58
CA ARG A 43 8.88 -24.92 -7.25
C ARG A 43 9.05 -26.16 -8.11
N PRO A 44 10.27 -26.74 -8.20
CA PRO A 44 10.51 -27.97 -8.96
C PRO A 44 9.66 -29.18 -8.54
N ASP A 45 9.16 -29.20 -7.30
CA ASP A 45 8.26 -30.21 -6.79
C ASP A 45 6.77 -29.96 -7.14
N GLY A 46 6.48 -28.90 -7.90
CA GLY A 46 5.15 -28.51 -8.33
C GLY A 46 4.37 -27.66 -7.31
N THR A 47 4.90 -27.43 -6.11
CA THR A 47 4.26 -26.56 -5.12
C THR A 47 4.43 -25.08 -5.47
N ILE A 48 3.45 -24.25 -5.09
CA ILE A 48 3.56 -22.80 -5.24
C ILE A 48 4.55 -22.24 -4.20
N ALA A 49 5.39 -21.32 -4.64
CA ALA A 49 6.30 -20.60 -3.76
C ALA A 49 5.51 -19.67 -2.84
N HIS A 50 5.72 -19.77 -1.52
CA HIS A 50 5.15 -18.86 -0.55
C HIS A 50 6.07 -17.67 -0.27
N ALA A 51 5.52 -16.61 0.34
CA ALA A 51 6.29 -15.44 0.73
C ALA A 51 7.33 -15.77 1.81
N GLU A 52 8.53 -15.23 1.65
CA GLU A 52 9.63 -15.40 2.61
C GLU A 52 10.32 -14.07 2.88
N ASN A 53 10.56 -13.79 4.16
CA ASN A 53 11.42 -12.71 4.63
C ASN A 53 12.29 -13.29 5.76
N PRO A 54 13.43 -13.88 5.43
CA PRO A 54 14.24 -14.66 6.38
C PRO A 54 14.52 -13.91 7.69
N PRO A 55 14.37 -14.59 8.84
CA PRO A 55 14.08 -16.03 9.01
C PRO A 55 12.60 -16.41 8.88
N LYS A 56 11.69 -15.45 8.61
CA LYS A 56 10.24 -15.67 8.56
C LYS A 56 9.83 -16.30 7.23
N LYS A 57 8.86 -17.22 7.30
CA LYS A 57 8.19 -17.85 6.15
C LYS A 57 6.68 -17.70 6.35
N TYR A 58 6.00 -17.21 5.32
CA TYR A 58 4.56 -16.96 5.33
C TYR A 58 3.89 -17.97 4.39
N GLN A 59 3.65 -19.18 4.91
CA GLN A 59 3.10 -20.29 4.11
C GLN A 59 1.67 -20.07 3.64
N ASP A 60 0.98 -19.12 4.24
CA ASP A 60 -0.37 -18.67 3.95
C ASP A 60 -0.43 -17.54 2.91
N ILE A 61 0.72 -17.10 2.39
CA ILE A 61 0.82 -16.01 1.40
C ILE A 61 1.52 -16.51 0.14
N TYR A 62 0.80 -16.49 -0.98
CA TYR A 62 1.34 -16.75 -2.31
C TYR A 62 1.58 -15.43 -3.04
N PRO A 63 2.85 -15.02 -3.25
CA PRO A 63 3.19 -13.85 -4.05
C PRO A 63 2.81 -14.04 -5.52
N ILE A 64 2.39 -12.96 -6.15
CA ILE A 64 2.04 -12.94 -7.56
C ILE A 64 3.30 -12.82 -8.42
N ALA A 65 3.38 -13.62 -9.48
CA ALA A 65 4.43 -13.62 -10.49
C ALA A 65 4.12 -12.60 -11.60
N PHE A 66 4.48 -11.34 -11.37
CA PHE A 66 4.19 -10.24 -12.31
C PHE A 66 4.87 -10.37 -13.67
N ASP A 67 5.95 -11.14 -13.75
CA ASP A 67 6.70 -11.44 -14.98
C ASP A 67 5.99 -12.42 -15.91
N ALA A 68 5.03 -13.19 -15.40
CA ALA A 68 4.31 -14.17 -16.19
C ALA A 68 3.23 -13.55 -17.09
N ASP A 69 2.47 -12.58 -16.56
CA ASP A 69 1.37 -11.92 -17.31
C ASP A 69 1.11 -10.51 -16.76
N LEU A 70 2.06 -9.60 -16.99
CA LEU A 70 1.91 -8.22 -16.51
C LEU A 70 0.65 -7.52 -17.07
N PRO A 71 0.30 -7.62 -18.37
CA PRO A 71 -0.91 -6.98 -18.88
C PRO A 71 -2.21 -7.54 -18.28
N GLY A 72 -2.32 -8.85 -18.12
CA GLY A 72 -3.49 -9.49 -17.49
C GLY A 72 -3.65 -9.08 -16.04
N LEU A 73 -2.55 -9.03 -15.29
CA LEU A 73 -2.56 -8.56 -13.89
C LEU A 73 -2.94 -7.08 -13.76
N ILE A 74 -2.49 -6.21 -14.67
CA ILE A 74 -2.90 -4.80 -14.72
C ILE A 74 -4.41 -4.71 -14.97
N ALA A 75 -4.92 -5.43 -15.99
CA ALA A 75 -6.33 -5.41 -16.34
C ALA A 75 -7.22 -5.90 -15.19
N GLU A 76 -6.84 -7.01 -14.56
CA GLU A 76 -7.62 -7.57 -13.44
C GLU A 76 -7.56 -6.69 -12.20
N THR A 77 -6.40 -6.13 -11.87
CA THR A 77 -6.26 -5.18 -10.77
C THR A 77 -7.12 -3.93 -11.00
N THR A 78 -7.06 -3.36 -12.19
CA THR A 78 -7.90 -2.21 -12.56
C THR A 78 -9.39 -2.55 -12.46
N ARG A 79 -9.80 -3.76 -12.89
CA ARG A 79 -11.19 -4.24 -12.75
C ARG A 79 -11.62 -4.32 -11.28
N ILE A 80 -10.75 -4.84 -10.40
CA ILE A 80 -11.05 -4.94 -8.96
C ILE A 80 -11.17 -3.55 -8.32
N LEU A 81 -10.24 -2.64 -8.63
CA LEU A 81 -10.30 -1.27 -8.13
C LEU A 81 -11.61 -0.58 -8.58
N ARG A 82 -11.97 -0.69 -9.86
CA ARG A 82 -13.22 -0.12 -10.40
C ARG A 82 -14.45 -0.71 -9.74
N HIS A 83 -14.47 -2.01 -9.45
CA HIS A 83 -15.55 -2.62 -8.70
C HIS A 83 -15.78 -1.93 -7.35
N TRP A 84 -14.73 -1.68 -6.56
CA TRP A 84 -14.85 -0.97 -5.30
C TRP A 84 -15.17 0.53 -5.46
N MET A 85 -14.69 1.13 -6.54
CA MET A 85 -15.06 2.50 -6.89
C MET A 85 -16.55 2.65 -7.21
N ASP A 86 -17.15 1.67 -7.88
CA ASP A 86 -18.58 1.61 -8.16
C ASP A 86 -19.41 1.51 -6.87
N HIS A 87 -18.85 0.88 -5.82
CA HIS A 87 -19.41 0.88 -4.47
C HIS A 87 -19.03 2.12 -3.64
N GLY A 88 -18.36 3.09 -4.24
CA GLY A 88 -18.12 4.40 -3.65
C GLY A 88 -16.76 4.56 -2.96
N VAL A 89 -15.84 3.62 -3.03
CA VAL A 89 -14.48 3.80 -2.53
C VAL A 89 -13.70 4.75 -3.42
N ARG A 90 -13.00 5.72 -2.82
CA ARG A 90 -12.15 6.69 -3.54
C ARG A 90 -10.72 6.74 -3.01
N ILE A 91 -10.44 6.00 -1.94
CA ILE A 91 -9.11 5.97 -1.33
C ILE A 91 -8.70 4.52 -1.16
N PHE A 92 -7.50 4.18 -1.64
CA PHE A 92 -6.91 2.86 -1.49
C PHE A 92 -5.57 2.96 -0.75
N ARG A 93 -5.49 2.34 0.40
CA ARG A 93 -4.21 2.12 1.09
C ARG A 93 -3.58 0.86 0.50
N VAL A 94 -2.50 1.05 -0.24
CA VAL A 94 -1.83 -0.05 -0.94
C VAL A 94 -0.76 -0.66 -0.04
N ASP A 95 -0.96 -1.93 0.29
CA ASP A 95 -0.07 -2.72 1.13
C ASP A 95 1.19 -3.12 0.39
N ASN A 96 2.35 -2.78 0.95
CA ASN A 96 3.66 -3.17 0.45
C ASN A 96 3.85 -3.01 -1.08
N PRO A 97 3.57 -1.83 -1.69
CA PRO A 97 3.70 -1.65 -3.13
C PRO A 97 5.13 -1.84 -3.64
N HIS A 98 6.14 -1.64 -2.79
CA HIS A 98 7.56 -1.83 -3.13
C HIS A 98 7.96 -3.28 -3.43
N THR A 99 7.11 -4.25 -3.12
CA THR A 99 7.31 -5.67 -3.42
C THR A 99 6.77 -6.07 -4.80
N LYS A 100 6.19 -5.14 -5.53
CA LYS A 100 5.64 -5.30 -6.87
C LYS A 100 6.42 -4.42 -7.86
N PRO A 101 6.41 -4.73 -9.16
CA PRO A 101 7.13 -3.90 -10.15
C PRO A 101 6.60 -2.46 -10.19
N VAL A 102 7.50 -1.48 -10.24
CA VAL A 102 7.12 -0.05 -10.33
C VAL A 102 6.25 0.22 -11.56
N VAL A 103 6.60 -0.35 -12.71
CA VAL A 103 5.85 -0.20 -13.96
C VAL A 103 4.39 -0.69 -13.84
N PHE A 104 4.15 -1.70 -13.01
CA PHE A 104 2.79 -2.16 -12.74
C PHE A 104 1.95 -1.06 -12.09
N TRP A 105 2.46 -0.43 -11.03
CA TRP A 105 1.75 0.65 -10.34
C TRP A 105 1.60 1.90 -11.20
N GLU A 106 2.65 2.25 -11.96
CA GLU A 106 2.61 3.37 -12.89
C GLU A 106 1.43 3.24 -13.86
N GLN A 107 1.26 2.06 -14.45
CA GLN A 107 0.16 1.82 -15.39
C GLN A 107 -1.20 1.78 -14.71
N VAL A 108 -1.34 1.03 -13.59
CA VAL A 108 -2.61 0.92 -12.86
C VAL A 108 -3.11 2.29 -12.38
N ILE A 109 -2.21 3.10 -11.78
CA ILE A 109 -2.56 4.42 -11.26
C ILE A 109 -2.91 5.37 -12.43
N ALA A 110 -2.14 5.33 -13.52
CA ALA A 110 -2.43 6.14 -14.70
C ALA A 110 -3.78 5.80 -15.32
N ASP A 111 -4.10 4.50 -15.47
CA ASP A 111 -5.38 4.04 -16.04
C ASP A 111 -6.60 4.44 -15.19
N ILE A 112 -6.46 4.41 -13.87
CA ILE A 112 -7.52 4.86 -12.97
C ILE A 112 -7.64 6.40 -13.02
N ASN A 113 -6.54 7.11 -12.84
CA ASN A 113 -6.57 8.58 -12.76
C ASN A 113 -6.94 9.25 -14.09
N ALA A 114 -6.79 8.56 -15.24
CA ALA A 114 -7.22 9.06 -16.53
C ALA A 114 -8.75 9.32 -16.60
N THR A 115 -9.54 8.54 -15.88
CA THR A 115 -11.01 8.66 -15.82
C THR A 115 -11.52 9.15 -14.47
N ASP A 116 -10.80 8.90 -13.40
CA ASP A 116 -11.19 9.17 -12.01
C ASP A 116 -10.05 9.84 -11.25
N PRO A 117 -9.71 11.12 -11.57
CA PRO A 117 -8.55 11.82 -11.02
C PRO A 117 -8.66 12.16 -9.53
N ASP A 118 -9.83 11.98 -8.93
CA ASP A 118 -10.11 12.14 -7.51
C ASP A 118 -9.77 10.90 -6.66
N VAL A 119 -9.45 9.77 -7.30
CA VAL A 119 -9.03 8.56 -6.60
C VAL A 119 -7.61 8.73 -6.04
N ILE A 120 -7.45 8.35 -4.76
CA ILE A 120 -6.20 8.51 -4.01
C ILE A 120 -5.60 7.14 -3.72
N PHE A 121 -4.34 6.99 -4.04
CA PHE A 121 -3.52 5.82 -3.68
C PHE A 121 -2.50 6.22 -2.61
N LEU A 122 -2.54 5.53 -1.46
CA LEU A 122 -1.63 5.71 -0.34
C LEU A 122 -0.60 4.57 -0.35
N ALA A 123 0.68 4.88 -0.55
CA ALA A 123 1.73 3.86 -0.53
C ALA A 123 2.16 3.54 0.89
N GLU A 124 1.82 2.36 1.38
CA GLU A 124 2.38 1.80 2.61
C GLU A 124 3.64 1.02 2.26
N ALA A 125 4.78 1.69 2.34
CA ALA A 125 6.05 1.09 1.96
C ALA A 125 7.17 1.53 2.91
N PHE A 126 7.67 0.57 3.69
CA PHE A 126 8.85 0.75 4.53
C PHE A 126 10.04 0.09 3.85
N THR A 127 10.70 0.83 3.00
CA THR A 127 11.76 0.36 2.11
C THR A 127 12.90 1.36 2.04
N ARG A 128 13.88 1.12 1.18
CA ARG A 128 15.01 2.06 1.00
C ARG A 128 14.51 3.42 0.49
N PRO A 129 15.13 4.54 0.89
CA PRO A 129 14.71 5.88 0.50
C PRO A 129 14.49 6.02 -1.03
N ALA A 130 15.42 5.52 -1.84
CA ALA A 130 15.29 5.57 -3.30
C ALA A 130 14.00 4.93 -3.82
N MET A 131 13.58 3.78 -3.27
CA MET A 131 12.33 3.13 -3.65
C MET A 131 11.11 3.91 -3.16
N MET A 132 11.14 4.48 -1.96
CA MET A 132 10.06 5.34 -1.46
C MET A 132 9.84 6.55 -2.36
N HIS A 133 10.92 7.22 -2.76
CA HIS A 133 10.88 8.33 -3.71
C HIS A 133 10.39 7.90 -5.10
N THR A 134 10.83 6.72 -5.58
CA THR A 134 10.35 6.17 -6.85
C THR A 134 8.84 5.93 -6.83
N LEU A 135 8.31 5.32 -5.78
CA LEU A 135 6.85 5.10 -5.65
C LEU A 135 6.09 6.43 -5.61
N ALA A 136 6.57 7.43 -4.88
CA ALA A 136 5.96 8.75 -4.87
C ALA A 136 5.93 9.40 -6.26
N ALA A 137 7.03 9.25 -7.03
CA ALA A 137 7.12 9.75 -8.41
C ALA A 137 6.28 8.94 -9.42
N THR A 138 5.93 7.70 -9.08
CA THR A 138 5.14 6.79 -9.95
C THR A 138 3.66 7.20 -10.03
N GLY A 139 3.17 8.01 -9.08
CA GLY A 139 1.79 8.51 -9.10
C GLY A 139 1.00 8.28 -7.81
N PHE A 140 1.59 7.65 -6.80
CA PHE A 140 0.95 7.60 -5.48
C PHE A 140 0.76 9.01 -4.93
N GLN A 141 -0.48 9.36 -4.57
CA GLN A 141 -0.81 10.70 -4.09
C GLN A 141 -0.31 10.97 -2.69
N GLN A 142 -0.09 9.93 -1.89
CA GLN A 142 0.50 10.05 -0.56
C GLN A 142 1.38 8.82 -0.27
N SER A 143 2.47 9.05 0.49
CA SER A 143 3.40 8.01 0.90
C SER A 143 3.51 7.96 2.42
N TYR A 144 3.55 6.76 2.97
CA TYR A 144 4.00 6.55 4.35
C TYR A 144 5.46 6.96 4.48
N THR A 145 5.89 7.30 5.68
CA THR A 145 7.22 7.88 5.93
C THR A 145 7.89 7.24 7.13
N TYR A 146 9.18 7.49 7.28
CA TYR A 146 9.93 7.10 8.48
C TYR A 146 9.79 8.10 9.65
N PHE A 147 8.84 9.03 9.60
CA PHE A 147 8.60 10.02 10.64
C PHE A 147 8.52 9.39 12.04
N THR A 148 7.78 8.30 12.19
CA THR A 148 7.58 7.64 13.48
C THR A 148 8.87 7.07 14.11
N TRP A 149 9.91 6.80 13.30
CA TRP A 149 11.21 6.33 13.78
C TRP A 149 12.23 7.45 14.04
N ARG A 150 11.90 8.70 13.73
CA ARG A 150 12.75 9.85 14.04
C ARG A 150 12.41 10.35 15.43
N THR A 151 13.30 10.17 16.41
CA THR A 151 13.01 10.41 17.82
C THR A 151 13.74 11.60 18.43
N THR A 152 14.81 12.06 17.80
CA THR A 152 15.58 13.22 18.25
C THR A 152 15.26 14.48 17.43
N LYS A 153 15.52 15.66 18.01
CA LYS A 153 15.38 16.94 17.29
C LYS A 153 16.20 16.95 15.99
N ALA A 154 17.42 16.42 16.02
CA ALA A 154 18.30 16.39 14.85
C ALA A 154 17.69 15.54 13.73
N GLU A 155 17.27 14.31 14.03
CA GLU A 155 16.65 13.39 13.06
C GLU A 155 15.35 13.96 12.48
N LEU A 156 14.50 14.58 13.32
CA LEU A 156 13.26 15.21 12.87
C LEU A 156 13.54 16.41 11.97
N THR A 157 14.53 17.23 12.31
CA THR A 157 14.91 18.40 11.51
C THR A 157 15.47 17.97 10.16
N GLU A 158 16.38 17.01 10.15
CA GLU A 158 16.98 16.45 8.92
C GLU A 158 15.88 15.89 8.00
N TYR A 159 15.04 15.03 8.54
CA TYR A 159 13.99 14.38 7.76
C TYR A 159 12.92 15.35 7.25
N ALA A 160 12.50 16.31 8.07
CA ALA A 160 11.57 17.35 7.64
C ALA A 160 12.20 18.25 6.54
N THR A 161 13.50 18.54 6.63
CA THR A 161 14.23 19.31 5.62
C THR A 161 14.32 18.53 4.29
N GLU A 162 14.61 17.23 4.35
CA GLU A 162 14.62 16.35 3.18
C GLU A 162 13.25 16.38 2.47
N LEU A 163 12.17 16.15 3.22
CA LEU A 163 10.81 16.08 2.67
C LEU A 163 10.30 17.44 2.17
N ALA A 164 10.73 18.53 2.80
CA ALA A 164 10.39 19.90 2.36
C ALA A 164 11.24 20.43 1.20
N GLY A 165 12.32 19.71 0.87
CA GLY A 165 13.22 20.03 -0.24
C GLY A 165 12.68 19.60 -1.61
N GLU A 166 13.54 19.00 -2.42
CA GLU A 166 13.19 18.54 -3.77
C GLU A 166 12.04 17.50 -3.76
N ALA A 167 11.95 16.67 -2.72
CA ALA A 167 10.89 15.68 -2.56
C ALA A 167 9.48 16.30 -2.53
N ALA A 168 9.34 17.53 -2.05
CA ALA A 168 8.05 18.21 -1.99
C ALA A 168 7.40 18.44 -3.36
N ALA A 169 8.17 18.35 -4.44
CA ALA A 169 7.65 18.49 -5.81
C ALA A 169 6.75 17.32 -6.23
N TYR A 170 7.00 16.11 -5.70
CA TYR A 170 6.32 14.87 -6.14
C TYR A 170 5.82 14.00 -4.99
N MET A 171 6.26 14.21 -3.74
CA MET A 171 5.91 13.37 -2.60
C MET A 171 5.01 14.14 -1.62
N ARG A 172 3.94 13.50 -1.17
CA ARG A 172 3.10 13.96 -0.06
C ARG A 172 3.28 13.00 1.12
N PRO A 173 4.03 13.41 2.16
CA PRO A 173 4.33 12.54 3.29
C PRO A 173 3.12 12.36 4.21
N ASN A 174 2.91 11.14 4.67
CA ASN A 174 2.01 10.84 5.78
C ASN A 174 2.83 10.77 7.08
N PHE A 175 2.58 11.68 8.00
CA PHE A 175 3.21 11.73 9.32
C PHE A 175 2.35 11.01 10.36
N PHE A 176 2.26 9.71 10.25
CA PHE A 176 1.54 8.90 11.24
C PHE A 176 2.33 8.75 12.55
N VAL A 177 1.62 8.72 13.67
CA VAL A 177 2.22 8.51 14.99
C VAL A 177 2.45 7.02 15.25
N ASN A 178 1.47 6.20 14.90
CA ASN A 178 1.51 4.74 14.92
C ASN A 178 0.53 4.19 13.87
N THR A 179 0.62 2.91 13.57
CA THR A 179 -0.33 2.17 12.74
C THR A 179 -0.86 0.96 13.51
N PRO A 180 -1.87 0.24 13.01
CA PRO A 180 -2.30 -1.03 13.60
C PRO A 180 -1.16 -2.05 13.74
N ASP A 181 -0.16 -1.99 12.85
CA ASP A 181 0.97 -2.92 12.81
C ASP A 181 2.20 -2.42 13.56
N ILE A 182 2.30 -1.11 13.83
CA ILE A 182 3.51 -0.47 14.32
C ILE A 182 3.22 0.39 15.54
N LEU A 183 3.73 -0.05 16.68
CA LEU A 183 3.85 0.74 17.91
C LEU A 183 5.31 0.65 18.37
N HIS A 184 6.12 1.62 17.99
CA HIS A 184 7.56 1.58 18.25
C HIS A 184 7.91 2.00 19.69
N ALA A 185 9.18 1.70 20.11
CA ALA A 185 9.65 1.84 21.49
C ALA A 185 9.41 3.23 22.07
N PHE A 186 9.62 4.30 21.30
CA PHE A 186 9.41 5.67 21.78
C PHE A 186 8.00 5.92 22.34
N LEU A 187 6.98 5.35 21.71
CA LEU A 187 5.59 5.47 22.21
C LEU A 187 5.31 4.46 23.32
N GLN A 188 5.85 3.23 23.22
CA GLN A 188 5.67 2.20 24.25
C GLN A 188 6.24 2.64 25.60
N GLU A 189 7.42 3.24 25.60
CA GLU A 189 8.15 3.68 26.80
C GLU A 189 7.68 5.07 27.27
N GLY A 190 7.41 6.00 26.35
CA GLY A 190 7.06 7.38 26.65
C GLY A 190 5.57 7.64 26.86
N GLY A 191 4.71 6.70 26.49
CA GLY A 191 3.26 6.79 26.72
C GLY A 191 2.63 8.08 26.16
N ARG A 192 1.66 8.64 26.90
CA ARG A 192 0.92 9.83 26.50
C ARG A 192 1.80 11.05 26.18
N PRO A 193 2.84 11.42 26.96
CA PRO A 193 3.70 12.55 26.62
C PRO A 193 4.42 12.37 25.28
N ALA A 194 4.85 11.16 24.96
CA ALA A 194 5.47 10.87 23.67
C ALA A 194 4.47 10.96 22.51
N PHE A 195 3.23 10.53 22.73
CA PHE A 195 2.16 10.66 21.75
C PHE A 195 1.80 12.13 21.48
N GLU A 196 1.64 12.93 22.54
CA GLU A 196 1.32 14.36 22.43
C GLU A 196 2.45 15.16 21.75
N LEU A 197 3.71 14.76 21.97
CA LEU A 197 4.86 15.37 21.29
C LEU A 197 4.83 15.14 19.78
N ARG A 198 4.38 13.95 19.36
CA ARG A 198 4.26 13.56 17.95
C ARG A 198 3.08 14.21 17.25
#